data_cd3826dc2b9a19f8105977d58c518306
#
_entry.id   cd3826dc2b9a19f8105977d58c518306
#
_cell.length_a   1.000
_cell.length_b   1.000
_cell.length_c   1.000
_cell.angle_alpha   90.00
_cell.angle_beta   90.00
_cell.angle_gamma   90.00
#
_symmetry.space_group_name_H-M   'P 1'
#
loop_
_entity.id
_entity.type
_entity.pdbx_description
1 polymer ?
#
loop_
_entity_poly.entity_id
_entity_poly.type
_entity_poly.pdbx_seq_one_letter_code
_entity_poly.pdbx_strand_id
1 'polypeptide(L)'
;MSCEVFAYQSNYKQLYLGRAAINIRMSSLEEQIQELEAELTKTPYNKATSKHIGRIKAKIARLRDEAVNRAMKSSGGGEGYSVKKSGDATAVLVGFPSTGKSTLLNKLTGTASAVAAYEFTTLTVVPGALEHKGAKIQLLDMPGLIAGAAMGKGRGKEVIAVVRGADIIIILVDVFNERHFDVLIKELYDAGIRINVRKPDITIKKSSHGGVRLHAVGTLNLDIEEVRSILSESKMMNADVLVRGGATQDDLIDAVQGNRVYIPAFIAVNKVDLVDKERFLEIEHDIAERFGSPPLMISAAAGYHLDEVKDALYDCLGFIRVYLKPHGGDADLEEPLIVRTGSTVADVCTKLHRDFVQRFRYARVWGKSVKHPGQRVGLPHKLIDSDLLTIIVEH
;
A
#
# COMPACT_ATOMS: atom_id res chain seq x y z
N MET A 1 22.26 -43.99 28.88
CA MET A 1 21.71 -42.61 29.03
C MET A 1 22.76 -41.52 28.83
N SER A 2 23.66 -41.63 27.85
CA SER A 2 24.73 -40.64 27.60
C SER A 2 24.89 -40.16 26.16
N CYS A 3 24.13 -40.66 25.21
CA CYS A 3 24.22 -40.20 23.81
C CYS A 3 23.17 -39.13 23.43
N GLU A 4 22.01 -39.05 24.08
CA GLU A 4 20.95 -38.10 23.75
C GLU A 4 21.22 -36.67 24.28
N VAL A 5 21.96 -36.52 25.37
CA VAL A 5 22.31 -35.22 25.97
C VAL A 5 23.35 -34.48 25.10
N PHE A 6 24.24 -35.18 24.40
CA PHE A 6 25.24 -34.55 23.51
C PHE A 6 24.64 -34.07 22.20
N ALA A 7 23.61 -34.71 21.67
CA ALA A 7 22.90 -34.27 20.47
C ALA A 7 22.06 -32.99 20.70
N TYR A 8 21.50 -32.87 21.91
CA TYR A 8 20.71 -31.69 22.30
C TYR A 8 21.58 -30.43 22.48
N GLN A 9 22.78 -30.58 23.08
CA GLN A 9 23.71 -29.47 23.26
C GLN A 9 24.35 -29.00 21.94
N SER A 10 24.58 -29.90 20.98
CA SER A 10 25.12 -29.55 19.67
C SER A 10 24.12 -28.75 18.83
N ASN A 11 22.83 -29.11 18.85
CA ASN A 11 21.77 -28.39 18.14
C ASN A 11 21.50 -26.99 18.77
N TYR A 12 21.56 -26.88 20.09
CA TYR A 12 21.42 -25.57 20.75
C TYR A 12 22.58 -24.61 20.45
N LYS A 13 23.81 -25.12 20.40
CA LYS A 13 24.98 -24.30 20.03
C LYS A 13 24.94 -23.83 18.57
N GLN A 14 24.50 -24.67 17.63
CA GLN A 14 24.33 -24.27 16.24
C GLN A 14 23.20 -23.23 16.04
N LEU A 15 22.10 -23.35 16.79
CA LEU A 15 21.00 -22.38 16.79
C LEU A 15 21.43 -21.02 17.38
N TYR A 16 22.24 -21.02 18.45
CA TYR A 16 22.75 -19.79 19.05
C TYR A 16 23.83 -19.11 18.18
N LEU A 17 24.72 -19.87 17.58
CA LEU A 17 25.71 -19.35 16.65
C LEU A 17 25.08 -18.82 15.37
N GLY A 18 24.04 -19.48 14.87
CA GLY A 18 23.25 -18.99 13.74
C GLY A 18 22.53 -17.67 14.04
N ARG A 19 21.89 -17.55 15.20
CA ARG A 19 21.22 -16.30 15.65
C ARG A 19 22.21 -15.17 15.90
N ALA A 20 23.35 -15.44 16.52
CA ALA A 20 24.40 -14.44 16.74
C ALA A 20 25.02 -13.97 15.42
N ALA A 21 25.28 -14.86 14.47
CA ALA A 21 25.80 -14.50 13.15
C ALA A 21 24.79 -13.70 12.31
N ILE A 22 23.48 -13.96 12.44
CA ILE A 22 22.41 -13.20 11.80
C ILE A 22 22.33 -11.79 12.41
N ASN A 23 22.40 -11.66 13.73
CA ASN A 23 22.39 -10.37 14.43
C ASN A 23 23.62 -9.51 14.11
N ILE A 24 24.82 -10.09 14.03
CA ILE A 24 26.04 -9.38 13.65
C ILE A 24 25.97 -8.92 12.17
N ARG A 25 25.42 -9.74 11.27
CA ARG A 25 25.22 -9.36 9.87
C ARG A 25 24.12 -8.32 9.66
N MET A 26 23.12 -8.28 10.52
CA MET A 26 22.05 -7.26 10.45
C MET A 26 22.58 -5.90 10.93
N SER A 27 23.34 -5.83 12.04
CA SER A 27 24.00 -4.60 12.48
C SER A 27 24.93 -4.03 11.39
N SER A 28 25.67 -4.89 10.69
CA SER A 28 26.52 -4.49 9.56
C SER A 28 25.73 -3.90 8.36
N LEU A 29 24.52 -4.37 8.07
CA LEU A 29 23.69 -3.80 6.99
C LEU A 29 23.08 -2.45 7.39
N GLU A 30 22.63 -2.32 8.64
CA GLU A 30 22.11 -1.06 9.19
C GLU A 30 23.21 0.02 9.18
N GLU A 31 24.42 -0.31 9.61
CA GLU A 31 25.57 0.59 9.59
C GLU A 31 25.89 1.06 8.16
N GLN A 32 25.91 0.14 7.18
CA GLN A 32 26.15 0.50 5.78
C GLN A 32 25.06 1.41 5.22
N ILE A 33 23.79 1.20 5.58
CA ILE A 33 22.69 2.06 5.15
C ILE A 33 22.85 3.45 5.75
N GLN A 34 23.16 3.56 7.05
CA GLN A 34 23.37 4.83 7.75
C GLN A 34 24.55 5.63 7.16
N GLU A 35 25.64 4.97 6.84
CA GLU A 35 26.81 5.61 6.18
C GLU A 35 26.41 6.18 4.81
N LEU A 36 25.68 5.41 4.00
CA LEU A 36 25.20 5.85 2.69
C LEU A 36 24.17 6.97 2.78
N GLU A 37 23.27 6.94 3.77
CA GLU A 37 22.33 8.03 4.03
C GLU A 37 23.06 9.32 4.47
N ALA A 38 24.10 9.19 5.29
CA ALA A 38 24.94 10.33 5.69
C ALA A 38 25.73 10.89 4.49
N GLU A 39 26.22 10.06 3.59
CA GLU A 39 26.87 10.47 2.35
C GLU A 39 25.87 11.20 1.43
N LEU A 40 24.67 10.66 1.27
CA LEU A 40 23.61 11.26 0.46
C LEU A 40 23.23 12.65 0.98
N THR A 41 23.10 12.83 2.29
CA THR A 41 22.76 14.13 2.91
C THR A 41 23.85 15.16 2.72
N LYS A 42 25.13 14.76 2.70
CA LYS A 42 26.28 15.65 2.49
C LYS A 42 26.52 16.00 1.02
N THR A 43 25.95 15.24 0.09
CA THR A 43 26.18 15.43 -1.35
C THR A 43 25.18 16.40 -1.94
N PRO A 44 25.56 17.62 -2.36
CA PRO A 44 24.63 18.57 -2.96
C PRO A 44 24.13 18.03 -4.31
N TYR A 45 22.84 18.19 -4.58
CA TYR A 45 22.23 17.77 -5.84
C TYR A 45 22.58 18.75 -6.97
N ASN A 46 23.29 18.28 -7.96
CA ASN A 46 23.57 18.99 -9.21
C ASN A 46 23.81 17.99 -10.35
N LYS A 47 23.93 18.47 -11.59
CA LYS A 47 24.12 17.61 -12.76
C LYS A 47 25.37 16.72 -12.68
N ALA A 48 26.45 17.18 -12.01
CA ALA A 48 27.68 16.40 -11.87
C ALA A 48 27.54 15.29 -10.81
N THR A 49 26.74 15.52 -9.76
CA THR A 49 26.53 14.56 -8.67
C THR A 49 25.29 13.66 -8.87
N SER A 50 24.42 13.98 -9.83
CA SER A 50 23.17 13.27 -10.09
C SER A 50 23.39 11.76 -10.28
N LYS A 51 24.36 11.35 -11.09
CA LYS A 51 24.71 9.94 -11.32
C LYS A 51 25.16 9.25 -10.02
N HIS A 52 25.95 9.91 -9.21
CA HIS A 52 26.45 9.40 -7.94
C HIS A 52 25.30 9.24 -6.92
N ILE A 53 24.44 10.24 -6.83
CA ILE A 53 23.24 10.22 -5.98
C ILE A 53 22.31 9.07 -6.37
N GLY A 54 22.04 8.89 -7.67
CA GLY A 54 21.23 7.78 -8.17
C GLY A 54 21.81 6.41 -7.81
N ARG A 55 23.13 6.27 -7.88
CA ARG A 55 23.82 5.06 -7.48
C ARG A 55 23.72 4.78 -5.98
N ILE A 56 23.93 5.78 -5.13
CA ILE A 56 23.77 5.65 -3.67
C ILE A 56 22.35 5.25 -3.32
N LYS A 57 21.33 5.93 -3.87
CA LYS A 57 19.92 5.61 -3.65
C LYS A 57 19.58 4.16 -4.07
N ALA A 58 20.06 3.70 -5.23
CA ALA A 58 19.88 2.34 -5.69
C ALA A 58 20.54 1.31 -4.75
N LYS A 59 21.74 1.63 -4.24
CA LYS A 59 22.43 0.78 -3.27
C LYS A 59 21.68 0.70 -1.93
N ILE A 60 21.19 1.82 -1.40
CA ILE A 60 20.36 1.86 -0.19
C ILE A 60 19.10 1.02 -0.40
N ALA A 61 18.38 1.20 -1.51
CA ALA A 61 17.17 0.44 -1.80
C ALA A 61 17.43 -1.07 -1.83
N ARG A 62 18.51 -1.50 -2.49
CA ARG A 62 18.93 -2.90 -2.54
C ARG A 62 19.28 -3.47 -1.16
N LEU A 63 20.03 -2.72 -0.34
CA LEU A 63 20.39 -3.16 1.01
C LEU A 63 19.18 -3.28 1.94
N ARG A 64 18.23 -2.35 1.85
CA ARG A 64 16.95 -2.42 2.58
C ARG A 64 16.14 -3.65 2.17
N ASP A 65 15.99 -3.93 0.88
CA ASP A 65 15.30 -5.12 0.39
C ASP A 65 16.01 -6.42 0.82
N GLU A 66 17.33 -6.40 0.84
CA GLU A 66 18.12 -7.53 1.34
C GLU A 66 17.88 -7.76 2.85
N ALA A 67 17.82 -6.69 3.65
CA ALA A 67 17.52 -6.77 5.08
C ALA A 67 16.11 -7.36 5.31
N VAL A 68 15.09 -6.89 4.58
CA VAL A 68 13.71 -7.40 4.65
C VAL A 68 13.67 -8.88 4.25
N ASN A 69 14.29 -9.26 3.13
CA ASN A 69 14.29 -10.64 2.63
C ASN A 69 15.02 -11.61 3.56
N ARG A 70 16.16 -11.20 4.16
CA ARG A 70 16.87 -12.01 5.17
C ARG A 70 16.01 -12.21 6.41
N ALA A 71 15.35 -11.15 6.79
CA ALA A 71 14.47 -11.16 7.93
C ALA A 71 13.25 -12.07 7.71
N MET A 72 12.68 -12.17 6.52
CA MET A 72 11.60 -13.10 6.17
C MET A 72 12.08 -14.56 6.15
N LYS A 73 13.29 -14.83 5.67
CA LYS A 73 13.86 -16.19 5.62
C LYS A 73 14.21 -16.75 7.00
N SER A 74 14.54 -15.91 7.97
CA SER A 74 14.92 -16.35 9.33
C SER A 74 13.73 -16.77 10.20
N SER A 75 12.49 -16.47 9.79
CA SER A 75 11.28 -16.80 10.55
C SER A 75 10.66 -18.17 10.19
N GLY A 76 11.42 -19.07 9.52
CA GLY A 76 10.93 -20.42 9.18
C GLY A 76 9.75 -20.37 8.20
N GLY A 77 9.80 -21.08 7.08
CA GLY A 77 8.83 -21.01 5.99
C GLY A 77 7.39 -21.32 6.39
N GLY A 78 6.74 -20.34 7.04
CA GLY A 78 5.31 -20.29 7.27
C GLY A 78 4.64 -19.51 6.14
N GLU A 79 3.42 -19.87 5.84
CA GLU A 79 2.53 -19.15 4.91
C GLU A 79 2.58 -17.65 5.17
N GLY A 80 2.73 -16.86 4.09
CA GLY A 80 2.98 -15.42 4.16
C GLY A 80 1.95 -14.71 5.05
N TYR A 81 2.41 -13.76 5.86
CA TYR A 81 1.57 -12.93 6.72
C TYR A 81 0.56 -12.15 5.88
N SER A 82 -0.57 -12.75 5.58
CA SER A 82 -1.67 -12.09 4.86
C SER A 82 -2.94 -12.18 5.69
N VAL A 83 -3.58 -11.04 5.91
CA VAL A 83 -4.92 -11.01 6.50
C VAL A 83 -5.90 -11.40 5.39
N LYS A 84 -6.80 -12.36 5.70
CA LYS A 84 -7.88 -12.71 4.76
C LYS A 84 -8.71 -11.48 4.47
N LYS A 85 -8.73 -11.05 3.21
CA LYS A 85 -9.56 -9.93 2.76
C LYS A 85 -11.03 -10.30 2.89
N SER A 86 -11.81 -9.41 3.47
CA SER A 86 -13.25 -9.52 3.67
C SER A 86 -13.92 -8.23 3.21
N GLY A 87 -15.07 -8.33 2.56
CA GLY A 87 -15.76 -7.16 1.99
C GLY A 87 -15.17 -6.69 0.66
N ASP A 88 -15.43 -5.43 0.33
CA ASP A 88 -15.05 -4.81 -0.95
C ASP A 88 -13.62 -4.24 -0.94
N ALA A 89 -13.11 -3.84 0.22
CA ALA A 89 -11.73 -3.40 0.42
C ALA A 89 -11.25 -3.59 1.87
N THR A 90 -9.93 -3.50 2.04
CA THR A 90 -9.26 -3.52 3.33
C THR A 90 -8.53 -2.19 3.55
N ALA A 91 -8.89 -1.46 4.61
CA ALA A 91 -8.23 -0.26 5.08
C ALA A 91 -7.42 -0.54 6.34
N VAL A 92 -6.20 -0.02 6.40
CA VAL A 92 -5.28 -0.21 7.53
C VAL A 92 -5.06 1.11 8.25
N LEU A 93 -5.26 1.12 9.57
CA LEU A 93 -4.94 2.24 10.45
C LEU A 93 -3.46 2.17 10.86
N VAL A 94 -2.69 3.19 10.49
CA VAL A 94 -1.27 3.32 10.79
C VAL A 94 -1.06 4.56 11.68
N GLY A 95 -0.31 4.41 12.76
CA GLY A 95 -0.04 5.53 13.69
C GLY A 95 0.68 5.03 14.93
N PHE A 96 1.30 5.96 15.65
CA PHE A 96 1.98 5.65 16.92
C PHE A 96 1.00 5.19 18.01
N PRO A 97 1.49 4.56 19.09
CA PRO A 97 0.67 4.27 20.25
C PRO A 97 -0.04 5.52 20.77
N SER A 98 -1.24 5.35 21.33
CA SER A 98 -2.05 6.42 21.94
C SER A 98 -2.55 7.54 21.01
N THR A 99 -2.41 7.42 19.69
CA THR A 99 -3.02 8.37 18.71
C THR A 99 -4.53 8.23 18.58
N GLY A 100 -5.12 7.16 19.16
CA GLY A 100 -6.57 6.92 19.15
C GLY A 100 -7.06 5.99 18.04
N LYS A 101 -6.19 5.13 17.47
CA LYS A 101 -6.56 4.17 16.40
C LYS A 101 -7.73 3.26 16.79
N SER A 102 -7.63 2.59 17.93
CA SER A 102 -8.68 1.68 18.41
C SER A 102 -9.98 2.42 18.77
N THR A 103 -9.89 3.66 19.25
CA THR A 103 -11.06 4.51 19.47
C THR A 103 -11.74 4.86 18.15
N LEU A 104 -10.96 5.25 17.13
CA LEU A 104 -11.48 5.54 15.79
C LEU A 104 -12.11 4.31 15.16
N LEU A 105 -11.44 3.15 15.22
CA LEU A 105 -11.98 1.88 14.72
C LEU A 105 -13.36 1.60 15.33
N ASN A 106 -13.47 1.61 16.68
CA ASN A 106 -14.71 1.31 17.38
C ASN A 106 -15.83 2.29 17.01
N LYS A 107 -15.51 3.57 16.85
CA LYS A 107 -16.50 4.60 16.45
C LYS A 107 -16.97 4.44 15.01
N LEU A 108 -16.09 4.09 14.09
CA LEU A 108 -16.44 3.90 12.69
C LEU A 108 -17.23 2.62 12.45
N THR A 109 -16.99 1.55 13.22
CA THR A 109 -17.65 0.23 13.04
C THR A 109 -18.88 0.03 13.90
N GLY A 110 -19.19 0.94 14.82
CA GLY A 110 -20.43 0.91 15.64
C GLY A 110 -20.54 -0.23 16.64
N THR A 111 -19.57 -1.14 16.69
CA THR A 111 -19.54 -2.29 17.59
C THR A 111 -18.17 -2.39 18.27
N ALA A 112 -18.14 -2.87 19.51
CA ALA A 112 -16.91 -3.33 20.11
C ALA A 112 -16.34 -4.45 19.22
N SER A 113 -15.30 -4.12 18.45
CA SER A 113 -14.67 -5.06 17.52
C SER A 113 -14.33 -6.33 18.27
N ALA A 114 -14.95 -7.46 17.90
CA ALA A 114 -14.58 -8.75 18.44
C ALA A 114 -13.11 -8.96 18.09
N VAL A 115 -12.26 -9.12 19.12
CA VAL A 115 -10.85 -9.48 18.93
C VAL A 115 -10.83 -10.85 18.24
N ALA A 116 -10.77 -10.87 16.93
CA ALA A 116 -10.54 -12.09 16.19
C ALA A 116 -9.03 -12.33 16.24
N ALA A 117 -8.60 -13.28 17.04
CA ALA A 117 -7.30 -13.88 16.91
C ALA A 117 -7.29 -14.60 15.56
N TYR A 118 -6.67 -13.98 14.56
CA TYR A 118 -6.38 -14.69 13.30
C TYR A 118 -5.39 -15.79 13.64
N GLU A 119 -5.79 -17.05 13.46
CA GLU A 119 -5.09 -18.27 13.91
C GLU A 119 -3.65 -18.42 13.38
N PHE A 120 -3.19 -17.52 12.49
CA PHE A 120 -1.89 -17.61 11.82
C PHE A 120 -0.96 -16.41 12.02
N THR A 121 -1.35 -15.40 12.83
CA THR A 121 -0.47 -14.27 13.12
C THR A 121 -0.27 -14.12 14.63
N THR A 122 0.99 -14.06 15.05
CA THR A 122 1.37 -13.63 16.41
C THR A 122 0.97 -12.18 16.69
N LEU A 123 0.47 -11.47 15.66
CA LEU A 123 -0.02 -10.10 15.71
C LEU A 123 -1.51 -10.10 16.07
N THR A 124 -1.85 -9.45 17.16
CA THR A 124 -3.24 -9.19 17.53
C THR A 124 -3.74 -8.01 16.67
N VAL A 125 -4.24 -8.30 15.47
CA VAL A 125 -4.92 -7.31 14.63
C VAL A 125 -6.39 -7.28 15.04
N VAL A 126 -6.93 -6.11 15.33
CA VAL A 126 -8.35 -5.95 15.65
C VAL A 126 -9.07 -5.55 14.36
N PRO A 127 -9.88 -6.45 13.76
CA PRO A 127 -10.67 -6.12 12.59
C PRO A 127 -11.98 -5.45 12.98
N GLY A 128 -12.40 -4.48 12.19
CA GLY A 128 -13.75 -3.92 12.23
C GLY A 128 -14.36 -3.97 10.83
N ALA A 129 -15.67 -4.01 10.73
CA ALA A 129 -16.40 -3.89 9.47
C ALA A 129 -17.14 -2.56 9.42
N LEU A 130 -16.81 -1.74 8.44
CA LEU A 130 -17.50 -0.49 8.14
C LEU A 130 -18.40 -0.69 6.93
N GLU A 131 -19.69 -0.38 7.09
CA GLU A 131 -20.62 -0.29 5.96
C GLU A 131 -20.90 1.18 5.65
N HIS A 132 -20.63 1.60 4.42
CA HIS A 132 -20.85 2.98 3.98
C HIS A 132 -21.21 3.04 2.49
N LYS A 133 -22.34 3.70 2.15
CA LYS A 133 -22.85 3.80 0.77
C LYS A 133 -22.97 2.45 0.04
N GLY A 134 -23.30 1.38 0.78
CA GLY A 134 -23.40 0.01 0.27
C GLY A 134 -22.06 -0.74 0.16
N ALA A 135 -20.93 -0.09 0.40
CA ALA A 135 -19.62 -0.74 0.44
C ALA A 135 -19.34 -1.33 1.82
N LYS A 136 -18.74 -2.53 1.85
CA LYS A 136 -18.25 -3.19 3.07
C LYS A 136 -16.73 -3.10 3.11
N ILE A 137 -16.20 -2.27 4.02
CA ILE A 137 -14.77 -2.01 4.16
C ILE A 137 -14.27 -2.65 5.45
N GLN A 138 -13.30 -3.56 5.33
CA GLN A 138 -12.61 -4.13 6.47
C GLN A 138 -11.59 -3.11 7.00
N LEU A 139 -11.74 -2.66 8.25
CA LEU A 139 -10.80 -1.80 8.95
C LEU A 139 -9.88 -2.66 9.83
N LEU A 140 -8.58 -2.43 9.75
CA LEU A 140 -7.59 -3.14 10.56
C LEU A 140 -6.84 -2.16 11.46
N ASP A 141 -6.97 -2.31 12.78
CA ASP A 141 -6.12 -1.59 13.74
C ASP A 141 -4.79 -2.33 13.86
N MET A 142 -3.72 -1.68 13.41
CA MET A 142 -2.39 -2.23 13.52
C MET A 142 -1.71 -1.75 14.80
N PRO A 143 -1.11 -2.65 15.59
CA PRO A 143 -0.24 -2.22 16.68
C PRO A 143 0.84 -1.31 16.11
N GLY A 144 1.09 -0.18 16.79
CA GLY A 144 1.83 0.97 16.28
C GLY A 144 3.08 0.64 15.46
N LEU A 145 3.18 1.22 14.29
CA LEU A 145 4.42 1.30 13.55
C LEU A 145 5.43 2.06 14.42
N ILE A 146 6.50 1.39 14.83
CA ILE A 146 7.58 1.97 15.61
C ILE A 146 8.74 2.27 14.67
N ALA A 147 9.48 3.34 14.93
CA ALA A 147 10.69 3.67 14.19
C ALA A 147 11.63 2.43 14.09
N GLY A 148 12.06 2.11 12.87
CA GLY A 148 12.84 0.90 12.56
C GLY A 148 12.02 -0.34 12.20
N ALA A 149 10.71 -0.22 12.05
CA ALA A 149 9.84 -1.32 11.59
C ALA A 149 10.25 -1.83 10.20
N ALA A 150 10.61 -0.94 9.29
CA ALA A 150 11.11 -1.25 7.94
C ALA A 150 12.40 -2.07 7.97
N MET A 151 13.24 -1.87 8.98
CA MET A 151 14.48 -2.63 9.21
C MET A 151 14.24 -3.96 9.95
N GLY A 152 13.00 -4.29 10.24
CA GLY A 152 12.61 -5.56 10.86
C GLY A 152 12.84 -5.61 12.36
N LYS A 153 12.96 -4.48 13.06
CA LYS A 153 13.02 -4.44 14.52
C LYS A 153 11.68 -4.83 15.13
N GLY A 154 11.68 -5.75 16.05
CA GLY A 154 10.49 -6.25 16.72
C GLY A 154 9.50 -6.93 15.75
N ARG A 155 8.21 -6.61 15.88
CA ARG A 155 7.11 -7.13 15.02
C ARG A 155 6.89 -6.30 13.74
N GLY A 156 7.77 -5.35 13.42
CA GLY A 156 7.61 -4.44 12.31
C GLY A 156 7.37 -5.11 10.95
N LYS A 157 7.97 -6.29 10.73
CA LYS A 157 7.80 -7.06 9.47
C LYS A 157 6.37 -7.54 9.24
N GLU A 158 5.75 -8.06 10.29
CA GLU A 158 4.38 -8.58 10.25
C GLU A 158 3.43 -7.42 9.95
N VAL A 159 3.62 -6.28 10.64
CA VAL A 159 2.88 -5.04 10.40
C VAL A 159 3.02 -4.58 8.95
N ILE A 160 4.25 -4.49 8.44
CA ILE A 160 4.52 -4.06 7.05
C ILE A 160 3.89 -5.03 6.05
N ALA A 161 3.92 -6.35 6.28
CA ALA A 161 3.30 -7.32 5.38
C ALA A 161 1.78 -7.10 5.26
N VAL A 162 1.10 -6.82 6.38
CA VAL A 162 -0.34 -6.49 6.39
C VAL A 162 -0.60 -5.17 5.68
N VAL A 163 0.18 -4.10 5.99
CA VAL A 163 0.04 -2.78 5.33
C VAL A 163 0.24 -2.88 3.82
N ARG A 164 1.21 -3.69 3.35
CA ARG A 164 1.44 -3.93 1.91
C ARG A 164 0.27 -4.63 1.21
N GLY A 165 -0.56 -5.35 1.96
CA GLY A 165 -1.77 -6.00 1.46
C GLY A 165 -3.02 -5.12 1.47
N ALA A 166 -2.97 -3.93 2.07
CA ALA A 166 -4.10 -3.01 2.17
C ALA A 166 -4.49 -2.41 0.82
N ASP A 167 -5.75 -2.03 0.70
CA ASP A 167 -6.26 -1.27 -0.45
C ASP A 167 -6.18 0.24 -0.21
N ILE A 168 -6.14 0.67 1.06
CA ILE A 168 -5.97 2.07 1.49
C ILE A 168 -5.31 2.12 2.88
N ILE A 169 -4.54 3.18 3.13
CA ILE A 169 -3.90 3.46 4.42
C ILE A 169 -4.51 4.72 5.02
N ILE A 170 -4.90 4.64 6.28
CA ILE A 170 -5.28 5.80 7.11
C ILE A 170 -4.10 6.09 8.04
N ILE A 171 -3.44 7.23 7.83
CA ILE A 171 -2.34 7.68 8.67
C ILE A 171 -2.93 8.52 9.80
N LEU A 172 -2.88 8.00 11.03
CA LEU A 172 -3.43 8.67 12.20
C LEU A 172 -2.31 9.27 13.05
N VAL A 173 -2.34 10.59 13.17
CA VAL A 173 -1.50 11.37 14.09
C VAL A 173 -2.38 12.10 15.09
N ASP A 174 -1.81 12.62 16.17
CA ASP A 174 -2.56 13.48 17.11
C ASP A 174 -1.97 14.90 17.14
N VAL A 175 -2.77 15.85 17.63
CA VAL A 175 -2.44 17.27 17.68
C VAL A 175 -1.22 17.62 18.55
N PHE A 176 -0.72 16.67 19.36
CA PHE A 176 0.43 16.88 20.25
C PHE A 176 1.75 16.40 19.65
N ASN A 177 1.68 15.51 18.64
CA ASN A 177 2.83 14.82 18.11
C ASN A 177 2.84 14.81 16.57
N GLU A 178 2.68 15.96 15.95
CA GLU A 178 2.66 16.10 14.49
C GLU A 178 3.94 15.62 13.80
N ARG A 179 5.11 15.68 14.49
CA ARG A 179 6.39 15.15 13.99
C ARG A 179 6.36 13.64 13.74
N HIS A 180 5.44 12.92 14.36
CA HIS A 180 5.25 11.50 14.10
C HIS A 180 4.85 11.23 12.64
N PHE A 181 4.23 12.20 11.99
CA PHE A 181 3.88 12.12 10.58
C PHE A 181 5.10 11.82 9.70
N ASP A 182 6.19 12.60 9.81
CA ASP A 182 7.38 12.42 8.98
C ASP A 182 8.03 11.05 9.20
N VAL A 183 8.03 10.58 10.44
CA VAL A 183 8.55 9.26 10.79
C VAL A 183 7.71 8.15 10.13
N LEU A 184 6.38 8.25 10.18
CA LEU A 184 5.48 7.28 9.56
C LEU A 184 5.64 7.24 8.04
N ILE A 185 5.71 8.40 7.39
CA ILE A 185 5.92 8.49 5.93
C ILE A 185 7.25 7.85 5.55
N LYS A 186 8.33 8.15 6.29
CA LYS A 186 9.64 7.56 6.06
C LYS A 186 9.63 6.04 6.23
N GLU A 187 9.03 5.51 7.29
CA GLU A 187 8.92 4.08 7.54
C GLU A 187 8.14 3.36 6.43
N LEU A 188 7.03 3.93 5.97
CA LEU A 188 6.28 3.39 4.83
C LEU A 188 7.11 3.39 3.54
N TYR A 189 7.80 4.49 3.26
CA TYR A 189 8.69 4.60 2.10
C TYR A 189 9.82 3.57 2.14
N ASP A 190 10.48 3.43 3.29
CA ASP A 190 11.57 2.48 3.54
C ASP A 190 11.10 1.03 3.44
N ALA A 191 9.85 0.75 3.80
CA ALA A 191 9.18 -0.53 3.61
C ALA A 191 8.77 -0.83 2.16
N GLY A 192 9.08 0.06 1.21
CA GLY A 192 8.72 -0.08 -0.20
C GLY A 192 7.25 0.18 -0.50
N ILE A 193 6.57 0.97 0.36
CA ILE A 193 5.20 1.42 0.15
C ILE A 193 5.24 2.85 -0.39
N ARG A 194 4.59 3.09 -1.52
CA ARG A 194 4.46 4.39 -2.17
C ARG A 194 3.04 4.86 -2.01
N ILE A 195 2.85 5.92 -1.23
CA ILE A 195 1.53 6.48 -0.94
C ILE A 195 1.21 7.62 -1.89
N ASN A 196 -0.02 7.62 -2.42
CA ASN A 196 -0.55 8.65 -3.33
C ASN A 196 0.32 8.91 -4.58
N VAL A 197 1.16 7.95 -4.96
CA VAL A 197 2.01 8.01 -6.14
C VAL A 197 1.51 7.01 -7.18
N ARG A 198 1.47 7.43 -8.43
CA ARG A 198 1.14 6.53 -9.54
C ARG A 198 2.33 5.62 -9.83
N LYS A 199 2.06 4.34 -10.03
CA LYS A 199 3.10 3.40 -10.48
C LYS A 199 3.72 3.88 -11.81
N PRO A 200 5.06 4.02 -11.88
CA PRO A 200 5.73 4.47 -13.10
C PRO A 200 5.60 3.44 -14.22
N ASP A 201 5.37 3.92 -15.45
CA ASP A 201 5.31 3.06 -16.64
C ASP A 201 6.72 2.83 -17.19
N ILE A 202 7.48 2.03 -16.46
CA ILE A 202 8.85 1.62 -16.81
C ILE A 202 8.87 0.12 -17.03
N THR A 203 9.31 -0.29 -18.22
CA THR A 203 9.49 -1.72 -18.55
C THR A 203 10.98 -2.00 -18.72
N ILE A 204 11.50 -2.97 -17.96
CA ILE A 204 12.91 -3.40 -18.02
C ILE A 204 12.96 -4.84 -18.53
N LYS A 205 13.61 -5.06 -19.67
CA LYS A 205 13.85 -6.38 -20.23
C LYS A 205 15.34 -6.69 -20.19
N LYS A 206 15.74 -7.69 -19.40
CA LYS A 206 17.15 -8.16 -19.38
C LYS A 206 17.51 -8.76 -20.71
N SER A 207 18.72 -8.48 -21.20
CA SER A 207 19.30 -9.07 -22.40
C SER A 207 20.62 -9.77 -22.05
N SER A 208 21.11 -10.65 -22.94
CA SER A 208 22.39 -11.36 -22.73
C SER A 208 23.60 -10.52 -23.15
N HIS A 209 23.40 -9.57 -24.07
CA HIS A 209 24.45 -8.71 -24.64
C HIS A 209 23.86 -7.37 -25.11
N GLY A 210 24.73 -6.45 -25.54
CA GLY A 210 24.34 -5.18 -26.14
C GLY A 210 24.32 -3.97 -25.20
N GLY A 211 24.66 -4.16 -23.92
CA GLY A 211 24.66 -3.06 -22.94
C GLY A 211 23.25 -2.59 -22.55
N VAL A 212 23.16 -1.42 -21.93
CA VAL A 212 21.90 -0.80 -21.55
C VAL A 212 21.43 0.11 -22.68
N ARG A 213 20.23 -0.15 -23.18
CA ARG A 213 19.53 0.69 -24.17
C ARG A 213 18.33 1.36 -23.51
N LEU A 214 18.21 2.67 -23.70
CA LEU A 214 17.12 3.48 -23.15
C LEU A 214 16.22 3.97 -24.28
N HIS A 215 14.93 3.66 -24.15
CA HIS A 215 13.88 4.13 -25.04
C HIS A 215 12.88 4.97 -24.23
N ALA A 216 12.58 6.16 -24.68
CA ALA A 216 11.63 7.04 -24.02
C ALA A 216 10.48 7.39 -24.95
N VAL A 217 9.27 7.41 -24.42
CA VAL A 217 8.07 7.95 -25.06
C VAL A 217 7.59 9.13 -24.22
N GLY A 218 7.79 10.34 -24.72
CA GLY A 218 7.57 11.60 -24.00
C GLY A 218 8.86 12.20 -23.44
N THR A 219 8.73 13.21 -22.58
CA THR A 219 9.87 13.91 -21.98
C THR A 219 10.49 13.06 -20.87
N LEU A 220 11.78 12.77 -20.98
CA LEU A 220 12.54 12.02 -19.98
C LEU A 220 13.57 12.92 -19.30
N ASN A 221 13.58 12.92 -17.98
CA ASN A 221 14.54 13.68 -17.16
C ASN A 221 15.71 12.83 -16.67
N LEU A 222 15.87 11.59 -17.22
CA LEU A 222 16.97 10.69 -16.88
C LEU A 222 17.99 10.61 -17.99
N ASP A 223 19.27 10.68 -17.63
CA ASP A 223 20.38 10.45 -18.55
C ASP A 223 20.67 8.94 -18.65
N ILE A 224 21.17 8.50 -19.81
CA ILE A 224 21.56 7.08 -20.04
C ILE A 224 22.65 6.63 -19.05
N GLU A 225 23.55 7.52 -18.64
CA GLU A 225 24.60 7.21 -17.67
C GLU A 225 24.06 7.04 -16.26
N GLU A 226 23.02 7.79 -15.89
CA GLU A 226 22.27 7.59 -14.62
C GLU A 226 21.58 6.23 -14.62
N VAL A 227 20.89 5.91 -15.73
CA VAL A 227 20.20 4.62 -15.89
C VAL A 227 21.19 3.46 -15.78
N ARG A 228 22.34 3.52 -16.47
CA ARG A 228 23.40 2.51 -16.39
C ARG A 228 23.92 2.35 -14.96
N SER A 229 24.14 3.46 -14.27
CA SER A 229 24.64 3.47 -12.90
C SER A 229 23.68 2.79 -11.92
N ILE A 230 22.39 3.09 -12.03
CA ILE A 230 21.32 2.48 -11.20
C ILE A 230 21.20 0.98 -11.49
N LEU A 231 21.16 0.58 -12.76
CA LEU A 231 21.03 -0.81 -13.17
C LEU A 231 22.24 -1.66 -12.75
N SER A 232 23.46 -1.08 -12.77
CA SER A 232 24.69 -1.78 -12.37
C SER A 232 24.67 -2.21 -10.91
N GLU A 233 24.06 -1.43 -10.00
CA GLU A 233 23.88 -1.79 -8.60
C GLU A 233 23.02 -3.05 -8.40
N SER A 234 22.12 -3.33 -9.35
CA SER A 234 21.31 -4.55 -9.38
C SER A 234 21.90 -5.64 -10.28
N LYS A 235 23.19 -5.51 -10.66
CA LYS A 235 23.92 -6.46 -11.52
C LYS A 235 23.29 -6.63 -12.91
N MET A 236 22.58 -5.60 -13.41
CA MET A 236 21.99 -5.59 -14.74
C MET A 236 22.87 -4.78 -15.70
N MET A 237 23.83 -5.46 -16.35
CA MET A 237 24.75 -4.82 -17.30
C MET A 237 24.18 -4.72 -18.72
N ASN A 238 23.21 -5.56 -19.05
CA ASN A 238 22.55 -5.59 -20.35
C ASN A 238 21.05 -5.58 -20.16
N ALA A 239 20.37 -4.53 -20.65
CA ALA A 239 18.92 -4.41 -20.54
C ALA A 239 18.36 -3.40 -21.56
N ASP A 240 17.14 -3.64 -22.02
CA ASP A 240 16.31 -2.67 -22.71
C ASP A 240 15.37 -2.02 -21.69
N VAL A 241 15.49 -0.71 -21.53
CA VAL A 241 14.64 0.08 -20.63
C VAL A 241 13.72 0.95 -21.48
N LEU A 242 12.42 0.73 -21.32
CA LEU A 242 11.38 1.54 -21.99
C LEU A 242 10.65 2.35 -20.91
N VAL A 243 10.69 3.66 -21.05
CA VAL A 243 10.01 4.62 -20.16
C VAL A 243 8.91 5.30 -20.93
N ARG A 244 7.67 5.29 -20.41
CA ARG A 244 6.53 6.02 -20.96
C ARG A 244 6.10 7.11 -19.98
N GLY A 245 6.12 8.35 -20.47
CA GLY A 245 5.89 9.53 -19.62
C GLY A 245 7.15 10.01 -18.91
N GLY A 246 6.98 10.94 -17.96
CA GLY A 246 8.08 11.40 -17.11
C GLY A 246 8.47 10.34 -16.08
N ALA A 247 9.77 10.22 -15.79
CA ALA A 247 10.27 9.35 -14.73
C ALA A 247 11.46 9.99 -14.03
N THR A 248 11.56 9.76 -12.73
CA THR A 248 12.66 10.17 -11.87
C THR A 248 13.64 9.02 -11.63
N GLN A 249 14.78 9.30 -10.99
CA GLN A 249 15.70 8.26 -10.55
C GLN A 249 15.03 7.29 -9.56
N ASP A 250 14.19 7.80 -8.66
CA ASP A 250 13.48 6.98 -7.67
C ASP A 250 12.46 6.05 -8.35
N ASP A 251 11.77 6.51 -9.39
CA ASP A 251 10.87 5.68 -10.20
C ASP A 251 11.62 4.54 -10.90
N LEU A 252 12.81 4.82 -11.44
CA LEU A 252 13.64 3.78 -12.04
C LEU A 252 14.13 2.77 -11.00
N ILE A 253 14.58 3.23 -9.84
CA ILE A 253 14.99 2.36 -8.73
C ILE A 253 13.83 1.46 -8.30
N ASP A 254 12.63 2.01 -8.15
CA ASP A 254 11.43 1.25 -7.80
C ASP A 254 11.08 0.19 -8.86
N ALA A 255 11.19 0.54 -10.14
CA ALA A 255 10.99 -0.40 -11.24
C ALA A 255 12.03 -1.53 -11.28
N VAL A 256 13.30 -1.21 -10.97
CA VAL A 256 14.42 -2.17 -10.88
C VAL A 256 14.21 -3.15 -9.74
N GLN A 257 13.77 -2.69 -8.58
CA GLN A 257 13.48 -3.53 -7.42
C GLN A 257 12.24 -4.41 -7.65
N GLY A 258 11.22 -3.90 -8.33
CA GLY A 258 10.04 -4.66 -8.76
C GLY A 258 9.11 -5.12 -7.64
N ASN A 259 9.39 -4.74 -6.39
CA ASN A 259 8.65 -5.17 -5.21
C ASN A 259 7.91 -4.03 -4.48
N ARG A 260 7.80 -2.86 -5.11
CA ARG A 260 7.08 -1.72 -4.53
C ARG A 260 5.57 -1.88 -4.68
N VAL A 261 4.83 -1.43 -3.65
CA VAL A 261 3.36 -1.35 -3.68
C VAL A 261 2.94 0.12 -3.66
N TYR A 262 1.90 0.42 -4.41
CA TYR A 262 1.37 1.77 -4.59
C TYR A 262 -0.03 1.79 -3.99
N ILE A 263 -0.20 2.48 -2.86
CA ILE A 263 -1.42 2.44 -2.06
C ILE A 263 -1.91 3.87 -1.83
N PRO A 264 -3.20 4.18 -2.07
CA PRO A 264 -3.76 5.45 -1.67
C PRO A 264 -3.76 5.59 -0.15
N ALA A 265 -3.57 6.82 0.33
CA ALA A 265 -3.62 7.13 1.75
C ALA A 265 -4.20 8.52 1.99
N PHE A 266 -4.83 8.72 3.13
CA PHE A 266 -5.13 10.04 3.66
C PHE A 266 -4.69 10.15 5.12
N ILE A 267 -4.56 11.40 5.59
CA ILE A 267 -4.15 11.69 6.96
C ILE A 267 -5.37 12.11 7.75
N ALA A 268 -5.50 11.57 8.94
CA ALA A 268 -6.43 12.03 9.95
C ALA A 268 -5.64 12.54 11.17
N VAL A 269 -5.89 13.78 11.56
CA VAL A 269 -5.35 14.40 12.78
C VAL A 269 -6.40 14.31 13.86
N ASN A 270 -6.11 13.52 14.89
CA ASN A 270 -7.06 13.20 15.95
C ASN A 270 -6.87 14.11 17.19
N LYS A 271 -7.88 14.12 18.04
CA LYS A 271 -7.92 14.88 19.31
C LYS A 271 -7.99 16.40 19.12
N VAL A 272 -8.61 16.84 18.02
CA VAL A 272 -8.73 18.28 17.73
C VAL A 272 -9.59 19.03 18.76
N ASP A 273 -10.39 18.31 19.53
CA ASP A 273 -11.17 18.82 20.66
C ASP A 273 -10.31 19.32 21.83
N LEU A 274 -9.00 19.01 21.83
CA LEU A 274 -8.07 19.36 22.92
C LEU A 274 -7.16 20.57 22.60
N VAL A 275 -7.36 21.21 21.45
CA VAL A 275 -6.58 22.39 21.02
C VAL A 275 -7.50 23.55 20.66
N ASP A 276 -6.94 24.76 20.75
CA ASP A 276 -7.63 25.99 20.32
C ASP A 276 -7.63 26.11 18.77
N LYS A 277 -8.37 27.09 18.30
CA LYS A 277 -8.54 27.34 16.87
C LYS A 277 -7.25 27.73 16.15
N GLU A 278 -6.35 28.47 16.83
CA GLU A 278 -5.08 28.87 16.22
C GLU A 278 -4.19 27.68 15.97
N ARG A 279 -4.03 26.82 16.99
CA ARG A 279 -3.25 25.61 16.88
C ARG A 279 -3.84 24.60 15.89
N PHE A 280 -5.17 24.52 15.81
CA PHE A 280 -5.87 23.71 14.81
C PHE A 280 -5.46 24.11 13.38
N LEU A 281 -5.52 25.42 13.07
CA LEU A 281 -5.17 25.95 11.73
C LEU A 281 -3.68 25.78 11.40
N GLU A 282 -2.80 25.97 12.39
CA GLU A 282 -1.35 25.74 12.21
C GLU A 282 -1.06 24.28 11.80
N ILE A 283 -1.62 23.31 12.52
CA ILE A 283 -1.42 21.88 12.26
C ILE A 283 -1.99 21.50 10.90
N GLU A 284 -3.20 21.96 10.58
CA GLU A 284 -3.84 21.70 9.29
C GLU A 284 -2.98 22.19 8.12
N HIS A 285 -2.47 23.45 8.24
CA HIS A 285 -1.63 24.05 7.22
C HIS A 285 -0.28 23.34 7.06
N ASP A 286 0.41 23.07 8.18
CA ASP A 286 1.71 22.41 8.18
C ASP A 286 1.65 21.00 7.57
N ILE A 287 0.66 20.21 7.94
CA ILE A 287 0.49 18.87 7.37
C ILE A 287 0.06 18.94 5.90
N ALA A 288 -0.82 19.89 5.54
CA ALA A 288 -1.25 20.07 4.15
C ALA A 288 -0.06 20.43 3.23
N GLU A 289 0.84 21.30 3.68
CA GLU A 289 2.05 21.67 2.93
C GLU A 289 2.98 20.46 2.74
N ARG A 290 3.22 19.69 3.78
CA ARG A 290 4.13 18.53 3.74
C ARG A 290 3.57 17.32 2.97
N PHE A 291 2.27 17.07 3.05
CA PHE A 291 1.64 15.92 2.42
C PHE A 291 1.09 16.23 1.01
N GLY A 292 0.91 17.50 0.68
CA GLY A 292 0.36 17.93 -0.60
C GLY A 292 -1.17 17.85 -0.68
N SER A 293 -1.86 17.57 0.43
CA SER A 293 -3.32 17.64 0.55
C SER A 293 -3.74 17.87 2.01
N PRO A 294 -4.88 18.55 2.25
CA PRO A 294 -5.33 18.83 3.60
C PRO A 294 -5.64 17.54 4.37
N PRO A 295 -5.26 17.46 5.66
CA PRO A 295 -5.62 16.36 6.52
C PRO A 295 -7.09 16.43 6.95
N LEU A 296 -7.68 15.32 7.34
CA LEU A 296 -8.97 15.29 8.03
C LEU A 296 -8.75 15.56 9.52
N MET A 297 -9.27 16.68 9.97
CA MET A 297 -9.19 17.12 11.37
C MET A 297 -10.35 16.52 12.17
N ILE A 298 -10.07 15.52 13.03
CA ILE A 298 -11.10 14.72 13.70
C ILE A 298 -10.97 14.68 15.22
N SER A 299 -12.06 14.34 15.89
CA SER A 299 -12.02 13.82 17.26
C SER A 299 -12.77 12.48 17.31
N ALA A 300 -12.02 11.40 17.42
CA ALA A 300 -12.60 10.08 17.57
C ALA A 300 -13.38 9.93 18.88
N ALA A 301 -12.97 10.60 19.96
CA ALA A 301 -13.65 10.57 21.24
C ALA A 301 -14.99 11.33 21.19
N ALA A 302 -14.99 12.56 20.69
CA ALA A 302 -16.16 13.41 20.57
C ALA A 302 -17.09 13.04 19.39
N GLY A 303 -16.61 12.25 18.44
CA GLY A 303 -17.38 11.90 17.24
C GLY A 303 -17.35 12.98 16.16
N TYR A 304 -16.39 13.90 16.22
CA TYR A 304 -16.29 15.03 15.31
C TYR A 304 -15.65 14.60 13.97
N HIS A 305 -16.28 14.95 12.83
CA HIS A 305 -15.85 14.69 11.46
C HIS A 305 -15.64 13.20 11.12
N LEU A 306 -16.38 12.28 11.77
CA LEU A 306 -16.25 10.85 11.48
C LEU A 306 -16.94 10.43 10.18
N ASP A 307 -17.99 11.13 9.76
CA ASP A 307 -18.67 10.85 8.50
C ASP A 307 -17.80 11.27 7.30
N GLU A 308 -17.01 12.34 7.45
CA GLU A 308 -16.01 12.75 6.47
C GLU A 308 -14.90 11.70 6.32
N VAL A 309 -14.54 10.99 7.39
CA VAL A 309 -13.60 9.85 7.31
C VAL A 309 -14.18 8.71 6.48
N LYS A 310 -15.48 8.41 6.66
CA LYS A 310 -16.17 7.36 5.87
C LYS A 310 -16.25 7.76 4.40
N ASP A 311 -16.59 9.03 4.13
CA ASP A 311 -16.63 9.57 2.77
C ASP A 311 -15.25 9.54 2.11
N ALA A 312 -14.21 9.99 2.80
CA ALA A 312 -12.84 9.94 2.29
C ALA A 312 -12.37 8.50 2.00
N LEU A 313 -12.72 7.53 2.83
CA LEU A 313 -12.45 6.12 2.56
C LEU A 313 -13.10 5.67 1.25
N TYR A 314 -14.39 5.97 1.08
CA TYR A 314 -15.15 5.59 -0.10
C TYR A 314 -14.58 6.23 -1.37
N ASP A 315 -14.30 7.53 -1.32
CA ASP A 315 -13.82 8.32 -2.46
C ASP A 315 -12.37 7.95 -2.84
N CYS A 316 -11.47 7.80 -1.87
CA CYS A 316 -10.08 7.41 -2.12
C CYS A 316 -9.96 5.97 -2.67
N LEU A 317 -10.87 5.05 -2.29
CA LEU A 317 -10.95 3.72 -2.87
C LEU A 317 -11.50 3.74 -4.30
N GLY A 318 -12.06 4.86 -4.74
CA GLY A 318 -12.63 5.04 -6.06
C GLY A 318 -13.82 4.12 -6.29
N PHE A 319 -14.66 3.91 -5.30
CA PHE A 319 -15.82 3.05 -5.42
C PHE A 319 -16.93 3.70 -6.24
N ILE A 320 -17.62 2.87 -7.02
CA ILE A 320 -18.86 3.20 -7.70
C ILE A 320 -19.89 2.11 -7.43
N ARG A 321 -21.16 2.49 -7.41
CA ARG A 321 -22.30 1.61 -7.22
C ARG A 321 -22.86 1.22 -8.58
N VAL A 322 -23.05 -0.06 -8.79
CA VAL A 322 -23.75 -0.59 -9.97
C VAL A 322 -24.93 -1.40 -9.48
N TYR A 323 -26.13 -1.02 -9.90
CA TYR A 323 -27.35 -1.70 -9.50
C TYR A 323 -27.70 -2.79 -10.53
N LEU A 324 -27.98 -3.98 -10.04
CA LEU A 324 -28.35 -5.10 -10.90
C LEU A 324 -29.86 -5.11 -11.15
N LYS A 325 -30.20 -5.24 -12.42
CA LYS A 325 -31.60 -5.38 -12.86
C LYS A 325 -31.79 -6.75 -13.52
N PRO A 326 -32.58 -7.65 -12.95
CA PRO A 326 -32.95 -8.91 -13.60
C PRO A 326 -33.64 -8.67 -14.94
N HIS A 327 -33.54 -9.64 -15.85
CA HIS A 327 -34.28 -9.55 -17.11
C HIS A 327 -35.80 -9.67 -16.85
N GLY A 328 -36.53 -8.61 -17.19
CA GLY A 328 -38.00 -8.57 -16.98
C GLY A 328 -38.44 -8.21 -15.56
N GLY A 329 -37.54 -7.97 -14.61
CA GLY A 329 -37.81 -7.54 -13.24
C GLY A 329 -37.46 -6.08 -12.97
N ASP A 330 -37.67 -5.65 -11.74
CA ASP A 330 -37.27 -4.34 -11.25
C ASP A 330 -35.81 -4.38 -10.78
N ALA A 331 -35.18 -3.21 -10.75
CA ALA A 331 -33.80 -3.08 -10.28
C ALA A 331 -33.79 -3.17 -8.74
N ASP A 332 -32.81 -3.90 -8.22
CA ASP A 332 -32.48 -3.86 -6.81
C ASP A 332 -31.67 -2.58 -6.52
N LEU A 333 -32.31 -1.64 -5.83
CA LEU A 333 -31.70 -0.36 -5.45
C LEU A 333 -31.19 -0.36 -4.01
N GLU A 334 -31.44 -1.42 -3.23
CA GLU A 334 -31.05 -1.50 -1.83
C GLU A 334 -29.63 -2.04 -1.69
N GLU A 335 -29.26 -3.03 -2.51
CA GLU A 335 -27.94 -3.67 -2.46
C GLU A 335 -27.13 -3.41 -3.75
N PRO A 336 -26.42 -2.28 -3.86
CA PRO A 336 -25.56 -2.03 -5.01
C PRO A 336 -24.36 -2.97 -5.04
N LEU A 337 -23.97 -3.43 -6.22
CA LEU A 337 -22.70 -4.05 -6.43
C LEU A 337 -21.61 -2.97 -6.45
N ILE A 338 -20.68 -3.03 -5.51
CA ILE A 338 -19.59 -2.08 -5.41
C ILE A 338 -18.44 -2.52 -6.32
N VAL A 339 -18.02 -1.63 -7.23
CA VAL A 339 -16.84 -1.84 -8.08
C VAL A 339 -16.00 -0.57 -8.09
N ARG A 340 -14.82 -0.60 -8.70
CA ARG A 340 -13.94 0.59 -8.75
C ARG A 340 -14.23 1.44 -10.00
N THR A 341 -13.96 2.71 -9.91
CA THR A 341 -14.01 3.64 -11.07
C THR A 341 -13.17 3.10 -12.23
N GLY A 342 -13.76 3.11 -13.42
CA GLY A 342 -13.13 2.56 -14.62
C GLY A 342 -13.37 1.07 -14.83
N SER A 343 -14.06 0.38 -13.90
CA SER A 343 -14.49 -1.00 -14.09
C SER A 343 -15.41 -1.14 -15.29
N THR A 344 -15.28 -2.27 -15.98
CA THR A 344 -16.04 -2.62 -17.17
C THR A 344 -17.15 -3.62 -16.84
N VAL A 345 -18.04 -3.85 -17.79
CA VAL A 345 -19.03 -4.93 -17.70
C VAL A 345 -18.36 -6.29 -17.48
N ALA A 346 -17.16 -6.52 -18.06
CA ALA A 346 -16.41 -7.75 -17.86
C ALA A 346 -15.99 -7.91 -16.38
N ASP A 347 -15.59 -6.84 -15.71
CA ASP A 347 -15.20 -6.87 -14.30
C ASP A 347 -16.40 -7.21 -13.41
N VAL A 348 -17.57 -6.63 -13.71
CA VAL A 348 -18.82 -6.96 -13.02
C VAL A 348 -19.22 -8.42 -13.24
N CYS A 349 -19.17 -8.91 -14.48
CA CYS A 349 -19.42 -10.33 -14.78
C CYS A 349 -18.50 -11.24 -13.97
N THR A 350 -17.20 -10.94 -13.92
CA THR A 350 -16.19 -11.71 -13.19
C THR A 350 -16.46 -11.71 -11.66
N LYS A 351 -16.90 -10.55 -11.12
CA LYS A 351 -17.22 -10.41 -9.69
C LYS A 351 -18.48 -11.20 -9.30
N LEU A 352 -19.46 -11.29 -10.20
CA LEU A 352 -20.69 -12.05 -9.98
C LEU A 352 -20.47 -13.55 -10.11
N HIS A 353 -19.93 -14.00 -11.25
CA HIS A 353 -19.60 -15.40 -11.49
C HIS A 353 -18.60 -15.55 -12.64
N ARG A 354 -17.63 -16.46 -12.51
CA ARG A 354 -16.57 -16.69 -13.53
C ARG A 354 -17.12 -17.02 -14.91
N ASP A 355 -18.21 -17.79 -14.96
CA ASP A 355 -18.82 -18.27 -16.23
C ASP A 355 -19.56 -17.15 -16.98
N PHE A 356 -19.94 -16.06 -16.30
CA PHE A 356 -20.66 -14.97 -16.94
C PHE A 356 -19.88 -14.31 -18.07
N VAL A 357 -18.56 -14.22 -17.95
CA VAL A 357 -17.71 -13.70 -19.02
C VAL A 357 -17.71 -14.61 -20.24
N GLN A 358 -17.64 -15.95 -20.04
CA GLN A 358 -17.60 -16.94 -21.12
C GLN A 358 -18.94 -17.06 -21.84
N ARG A 359 -20.05 -16.99 -21.10
CA ARG A 359 -21.43 -17.11 -21.60
C ARG A 359 -22.07 -15.76 -21.91
N PHE A 360 -21.28 -14.65 -21.88
CA PHE A 360 -21.77 -13.32 -22.11
C PHE A 360 -22.24 -13.12 -23.55
N ARG A 361 -23.47 -12.67 -23.70
CA ARG A 361 -24.04 -12.32 -25.00
C ARG A 361 -24.06 -10.79 -25.23
N TYR A 362 -24.62 -10.04 -24.30
CA TYR A 362 -24.61 -8.59 -24.24
C TYR A 362 -25.12 -8.13 -22.87
N ALA A 363 -24.87 -6.86 -22.55
CA ALA A 363 -25.52 -6.22 -21.42
C ALA A 363 -26.41 -5.04 -21.85
N ARG A 364 -27.37 -4.67 -21.03
CA ARG A 364 -28.13 -3.44 -21.18
C ARG A 364 -27.81 -2.53 -20.00
N VAL A 365 -27.59 -1.26 -20.28
CA VAL A 365 -27.24 -0.26 -19.27
C VAL A 365 -28.21 0.91 -19.32
N TRP A 366 -28.63 1.35 -18.14
CA TRP A 366 -29.38 2.58 -17.92
C TRP A 366 -28.57 3.44 -16.95
N GLY A 367 -28.23 4.66 -17.35
CA GLY A 367 -27.46 5.56 -16.51
C GLY A 367 -26.61 6.53 -17.32
N LYS A 368 -25.63 7.13 -16.65
CA LYS A 368 -24.79 8.19 -17.24
C LYS A 368 -23.73 7.67 -18.21
N SER A 369 -23.40 6.38 -18.19
CA SER A 369 -22.37 5.79 -19.06
C SER A 369 -22.85 5.55 -20.49
N VAL A 370 -24.15 5.66 -20.75
CA VAL A 370 -24.77 5.40 -22.06
C VAL A 370 -25.57 6.60 -22.57
N LYS A 371 -25.71 6.69 -23.89
CA LYS A 371 -26.49 7.77 -24.54
C LYS A 371 -28.00 7.58 -24.41
N HIS A 372 -28.45 6.34 -24.42
CA HIS A 372 -29.89 6.00 -24.39
C HIS A 372 -30.16 4.98 -23.28
N PRO A 373 -31.25 5.13 -22.51
CA PRO A 373 -31.64 4.15 -21.50
C PRO A 373 -31.85 2.76 -22.12
N GLY A 374 -31.29 1.73 -21.48
CA GLY A 374 -31.34 0.34 -21.97
C GLY A 374 -30.46 0.03 -23.16
N GLN A 375 -29.48 0.89 -23.45
CA GLN A 375 -28.51 0.69 -24.54
C GLN A 375 -27.79 -0.64 -24.37
N ARG A 376 -27.66 -1.39 -25.47
CA ARG A 376 -26.87 -2.63 -25.51
C ARG A 376 -25.38 -2.29 -25.58
N VAL A 377 -24.61 -2.95 -24.72
CA VAL A 377 -23.15 -2.77 -24.59
C VAL A 377 -22.45 -4.12 -24.53
N GLY A 378 -21.16 -4.13 -24.83
CA GLY A 378 -20.29 -5.29 -24.74
C GLY A 378 -19.46 -5.29 -23.44
N LEU A 379 -18.65 -6.33 -23.25
CA LEU A 379 -17.77 -6.51 -22.08
C LEU A 379 -16.84 -5.32 -21.79
N PRO A 380 -16.20 -4.62 -22.78
CA PRO A 380 -15.28 -3.53 -22.52
C PRO A 380 -15.94 -2.18 -22.14
N HIS A 381 -17.28 -2.13 -22.08
CA HIS A 381 -17.99 -0.90 -21.70
C HIS A 381 -17.68 -0.52 -20.25
N LYS A 382 -17.23 0.72 -20.03
CA LYS A 382 -16.92 1.26 -18.70
C LYS A 382 -18.19 1.77 -18.03
N LEU A 383 -18.36 1.40 -16.77
CA LEU A 383 -19.50 1.78 -15.95
C LEU A 383 -19.20 3.05 -15.13
N ILE A 384 -20.24 3.76 -14.78
CA ILE A 384 -20.23 4.98 -13.95
C ILE A 384 -21.13 4.76 -12.73
N ASP A 385 -20.91 5.54 -11.67
CA ASP A 385 -21.69 5.44 -10.43
C ASP A 385 -23.20 5.59 -10.69
N SER A 386 -23.96 4.71 -10.07
CA SER A 386 -25.40 4.61 -10.16
C SER A 386 -25.93 4.10 -11.51
N ASP A 387 -25.12 3.45 -12.33
CA ASP A 387 -25.59 2.73 -13.50
C ASP A 387 -26.40 1.50 -13.11
N LEU A 388 -27.50 1.27 -13.85
CA LEU A 388 -28.31 0.04 -13.78
C LEU A 388 -27.84 -0.91 -14.88
N LEU A 389 -27.58 -2.18 -14.52
CA LEU A 389 -27.03 -3.18 -15.43
C LEU A 389 -27.89 -4.45 -15.47
N THR A 390 -28.26 -4.86 -16.67
CA THR A 390 -28.81 -6.20 -16.94
C THR A 390 -27.83 -6.98 -17.80
N ILE A 391 -27.38 -8.13 -17.32
CA ILE A 391 -26.46 -9.01 -18.05
C ILE A 391 -27.28 -10.13 -18.70
N ILE A 392 -27.08 -10.33 -19.99
CA ILE A 392 -27.70 -11.43 -20.74
C ILE A 392 -26.62 -12.42 -21.11
N VAL A 393 -26.80 -13.65 -20.64
CA VAL A 393 -25.92 -14.79 -20.90
C VAL A 393 -26.61 -15.82 -21.78
N GLU A 394 -25.86 -16.66 -22.45
CA GLU A 394 -26.35 -17.84 -23.16
C GLU A 394 -26.67 -18.96 -22.16
N HIS A 395 -27.75 -19.71 -22.43
CA HIS A 395 -28.17 -20.83 -21.59
C HIS A 395 -27.28 -22.06 -21.79
#